data_7fed41223d035efa6ac580eba98f781c
#
_entry.id   7fed41223d035efa6ac580eba98f781c
#
_cell.length_a   1.000
_cell.length_b   1.000
_cell.length_c   1.000
_cell.angle_alpha   90.00
_cell.angle_beta   90.00
_cell.angle_gamma   90.00
#
_symmetry.space_group_name_H-M   'P 1'
#
loop_
_entity.id
_entity.type
_entity.pdbx_description
1 polymer ?
#
loop_
_entity_poly.entity_id
_entity_poly.type
_entity_poly.pdbx_seq_one_letter_code
_entity_poly.pdbx_strand_id
1 'polypeptide(L)'
;MLIQNKGIHMDSNTKGDISMVCVIAELTKRGISVSIPMTDNKRYDLIMDYNGALYRMQVKTINYKHDDGLLIFKTVSSNTTKNKGYYDRRYKFDEIEGFLAYCIELDKVYLAWVSEAPRGKFYLRCHETKNNQKRKIRYTHEYELDKRLAELYGEFTAINKIEKTVK
;
A
#
# COMPACT_ATOMS: atom_id res chain seq x y z
N MET A 1 -8.89 -36.39 8.49
CA MET A 1 -7.43 -36.23 8.71
C MET A 1 -7.13 -34.73 8.66
N LEU A 2 -7.09 -34.09 9.83
CA LEU A 2 -6.82 -32.64 9.92
C LEU A 2 -5.32 -32.45 9.68
N ILE A 3 -4.97 -31.82 8.58
CA ILE A 3 -3.61 -31.34 8.34
C ILE A 3 -3.37 -30.22 9.36
N GLN A 4 -2.62 -30.53 10.41
CA GLN A 4 -2.07 -29.53 11.31
C GLN A 4 -1.13 -28.65 10.46
N ASN A 5 -1.55 -27.44 10.13
CA ASN A 5 -0.70 -26.41 9.56
C ASN A 5 0.40 -26.09 10.60
N LYS A 6 1.51 -26.83 10.54
CA LYS A 6 2.80 -26.30 11.05
C LYS A 6 3.02 -25.02 10.25
N GLY A 7 2.96 -23.87 10.90
CA GLY A 7 3.07 -22.57 10.26
C GLY A 7 4.27 -22.56 9.31
N ILE A 8 4.01 -22.45 8.01
CA ILE A 8 5.07 -22.32 7.01
C ILE A 8 5.79 -21.01 7.34
N HIS A 9 7.03 -21.12 7.80
CA HIS A 9 7.87 -19.93 8.02
C HIS A 9 8.21 -19.36 6.65
N MET A 10 7.41 -18.37 6.20
CA MET A 10 7.66 -17.65 4.96
C MET A 10 8.76 -16.62 5.18
N ASP A 11 9.79 -16.66 4.34
CA ASP A 11 10.80 -15.60 4.28
C ASP A 11 10.24 -14.28 3.73
N SER A 12 11.04 -13.20 3.80
CA SER A 12 10.61 -11.87 3.39
C SER A 12 10.33 -11.76 1.88
N ASN A 13 11.06 -12.50 1.04
CA ASN A 13 10.90 -12.46 -0.40
C ASN A 13 9.58 -13.14 -0.78
N THR A 14 9.34 -14.35 -0.27
CA THR A 14 8.07 -15.07 -0.46
C THR A 14 6.86 -14.24 -0.03
N LYS A 15 6.95 -13.53 1.12
CA LYS A 15 5.89 -12.61 1.55
C LYS A 15 5.70 -11.43 0.59
N GLY A 16 6.79 -10.92 0.02
CA GLY A 16 6.76 -9.86 -1.01
C GLY A 16 6.04 -10.33 -2.28
N ASP A 17 6.38 -11.52 -2.77
CA ASP A 17 5.78 -12.12 -3.96
C ASP A 17 4.28 -12.38 -3.77
N ILE A 18 3.88 -12.93 -2.61
CA ILE A 18 2.46 -13.11 -2.24
C ILE A 18 1.74 -11.77 -2.24
N SER A 19 2.34 -10.74 -1.61
CA SER A 19 1.73 -9.41 -1.57
C SER A 19 1.52 -8.83 -2.96
N MET A 20 2.49 -8.99 -3.86
CA MET A 20 2.38 -8.53 -5.24
C MET A 20 1.24 -9.22 -5.98
N VAL A 21 1.16 -10.54 -5.92
CA VAL A 21 0.11 -11.34 -6.58
C VAL A 21 -1.27 -11.00 -6.04
N CYS A 22 -1.42 -10.89 -4.71
CA CYS A 22 -2.69 -10.57 -4.06
C CYS A 22 -3.15 -9.14 -4.41
N VAL A 23 -2.24 -8.16 -4.42
CA VAL A 23 -2.56 -6.78 -4.83
C VAL A 23 -3.05 -6.76 -6.27
N ILE A 24 -2.37 -7.42 -7.20
CA ILE A 24 -2.78 -7.49 -8.61
C ILE A 24 -4.17 -8.14 -8.71
N ALA A 25 -4.40 -9.25 -8.01
CA ALA A 25 -5.68 -9.94 -8.01
C ALA A 25 -6.81 -9.04 -7.50
N GLU A 26 -6.59 -8.30 -6.39
CA GLU A 26 -7.59 -7.40 -5.83
C GLU A 26 -7.90 -6.20 -6.74
N LEU A 27 -6.89 -5.64 -7.43
CA LEU A 27 -7.11 -4.60 -8.43
C LEU A 27 -7.89 -5.15 -9.63
N THR A 28 -7.51 -6.32 -10.14
CA THR A 28 -8.14 -6.97 -11.30
C THR A 28 -9.61 -7.34 -11.03
N LYS A 29 -9.94 -7.84 -9.83
CA LYS A 29 -11.33 -8.10 -9.41
C LYS A 29 -12.22 -6.86 -9.48
N ARG A 30 -11.65 -5.66 -9.35
CA ARG A 30 -12.33 -4.35 -9.45
C ARG A 30 -12.33 -3.77 -10.85
N GLY A 31 -11.86 -4.53 -11.86
CA GLY A 31 -11.74 -4.06 -13.24
C GLY A 31 -10.63 -3.04 -13.46
N ILE A 32 -9.69 -2.93 -12.54
CA ILE A 32 -8.56 -2.01 -12.63
C ILE A 32 -7.42 -2.69 -13.39
N SER A 33 -6.99 -2.08 -14.50
CA SER A 33 -5.85 -2.58 -15.27
C SER A 33 -4.54 -2.34 -14.55
N VAL A 34 -3.64 -3.31 -14.64
CA VAL A 34 -2.32 -3.26 -14.00
C VAL A 34 -1.24 -3.47 -15.05
N SER A 35 -0.21 -2.62 -15.03
CA SER A 35 1.02 -2.79 -15.81
C SER A 35 2.22 -2.97 -14.89
N ILE A 36 3.08 -3.93 -15.21
CA ILE A 36 4.29 -4.22 -14.43
C ILE A 36 5.51 -3.75 -15.24
N PRO A 37 6.46 -3.02 -14.64
CA PRO A 37 7.68 -2.63 -15.35
C PRO A 37 8.50 -3.88 -15.75
N MET A 38 9.03 -3.87 -16.95
CA MET A 38 9.84 -4.98 -17.46
C MET A 38 11.17 -5.16 -16.73
N THR A 39 11.63 -4.13 -16.01
CA THR A 39 12.95 -4.11 -15.35
C THR A 39 12.85 -3.69 -13.89
N ASP A 40 13.72 -4.22 -13.02
CA ASP A 40 13.75 -3.98 -11.57
C ASP A 40 14.32 -2.61 -11.17
N ASN A 41 14.71 -1.76 -12.12
CA ASN A 41 15.35 -0.48 -11.84
C ASN A 41 14.38 0.67 -11.54
N LYS A 42 13.08 0.40 -11.57
CA LYS A 42 12.05 1.37 -11.24
C LYS A 42 11.80 1.45 -9.74
N ARG A 43 11.28 2.59 -9.31
CA ARG A 43 10.95 2.83 -7.90
C ARG A 43 9.53 2.38 -7.55
N TYR A 44 8.75 2.01 -8.54
CA TYR A 44 7.39 1.45 -8.38
C TYR A 44 7.38 -0.01 -8.84
N ASP A 45 6.49 -0.79 -8.25
CA ASP A 45 6.33 -2.20 -8.57
C ASP A 45 5.28 -2.43 -9.66
N LEU A 46 4.28 -1.54 -9.73
CA LEU A 46 3.24 -1.59 -10.75
C LEU A 46 2.67 -0.20 -11.08
N ILE A 47 1.99 -0.11 -12.20
CA ILE A 47 1.14 1.01 -12.58
C ILE A 47 -0.31 0.55 -12.50
N MET A 48 -1.12 1.26 -11.74
CA MET A 48 -2.56 1.10 -11.66
C MET A 48 -3.22 2.10 -12.62
N ASP A 49 -3.99 1.61 -13.61
CA ASP A 49 -4.81 2.45 -14.48
C ASP A 49 -6.24 2.52 -13.90
N TYR A 50 -6.57 3.65 -13.31
CA TYR A 50 -7.87 3.85 -12.69
C TYR A 50 -8.56 5.09 -13.25
N ASN A 51 -9.71 4.90 -13.90
CA ASN A 51 -10.49 5.95 -14.56
C ASN A 51 -9.70 6.78 -15.60
N GLY A 52 -8.76 6.14 -16.32
CA GLY A 52 -7.92 6.78 -17.32
C GLY A 52 -6.73 7.56 -16.77
N ALA A 53 -6.51 7.51 -15.47
CA ALA A 53 -5.31 8.04 -14.83
C ALA A 53 -4.36 6.93 -14.40
N LEU A 54 -3.07 7.15 -14.60
CA LEU A 54 -2.01 6.18 -14.32
C LEU A 54 -1.31 6.51 -13.00
N TYR A 55 -1.32 5.56 -12.07
CA TYR A 55 -0.72 5.72 -10.74
C TYR A 55 0.42 4.71 -10.56
N ARG A 56 1.64 5.21 -10.34
CA ARG A 56 2.81 4.37 -10.01
C ARG A 56 2.74 3.96 -8.54
N MET A 57 2.59 2.70 -8.29
CA MET A 57 2.36 2.16 -6.97
C MET A 57 3.52 1.28 -6.51
N GLN A 58 3.89 1.43 -5.25
CA GLN A 58 4.84 0.55 -4.56
C GLN A 58 4.06 -0.46 -3.74
N VAL A 59 4.28 -1.75 -3.96
CA VAL A 59 3.67 -2.80 -3.14
C VAL A 59 4.48 -3.02 -1.86
N LYS A 60 3.77 -3.25 -0.75
CA LYS A 60 4.36 -3.54 0.56
C LYS A 60 3.63 -4.68 1.25
N THR A 61 4.38 -5.48 1.99
CA THR A 61 3.81 -6.45 2.91
C THR A 61 3.62 -5.80 4.28
N ILE A 62 2.44 -5.99 4.86
CA ILE A 62 2.12 -5.54 6.21
C ILE A 62 2.65 -6.55 7.23
N ASN A 63 3.25 -6.05 8.30
CA ASN A 63 3.49 -6.79 9.51
C ASN A 63 2.36 -6.50 10.50
N TYR A 64 1.53 -7.49 10.77
CA TYR A 64 0.42 -7.37 11.70
C TYR A 64 0.88 -7.73 13.13
N LYS A 65 0.78 -6.77 14.03
CA LYS A 65 1.01 -6.94 15.47
C LYS A 65 -0.35 -7.24 16.14
N HIS A 66 -0.67 -8.52 16.27
CA HIS A 66 -1.97 -8.99 16.77
C HIS A 66 -2.32 -8.41 18.15
N ASP A 67 -1.37 -8.47 19.10
CA ASP A 67 -1.58 -8.03 20.49
C ASP A 67 -1.93 -6.54 20.60
N ASP A 68 -1.39 -5.73 19.68
CA ASP A 68 -1.57 -4.29 19.61
C ASP A 68 -2.70 -3.86 18.67
N GLY A 69 -3.23 -4.78 17.87
CA GLY A 69 -4.16 -4.49 16.77
C GLY A 69 -3.55 -3.48 15.78
N LEU A 70 -2.27 -3.68 15.41
CA LEU A 70 -1.50 -2.69 14.67
C LEU A 70 -0.90 -3.28 13.39
N LEU A 71 -1.24 -2.67 12.26
CA LEU A 71 -0.68 -2.98 10.96
C LEU A 71 0.45 -2.00 10.65
N ILE A 72 1.61 -2.54 10.23
CA ILE A 72 2.82 -1.74 10.00
C ILE A 72 3.43 -2.10 8.66
N PHE A 73 3.74 -1.11 7.83
CA PHE A 73 4.55 -1.32 6.63
C PHE A 73 5.61 -0.21 6.47
N LYS A 74 6.69 -0.51 5.74
CA LYS A 74 7.77 0.44 5.49
C LYS A 74 7.42 1.40 4.36
N THR A 75 7.63 2.70 4.57
CA THR A 75 7.49 3.76 3.56
C THR A 75 8.83 4.19 2.97
N VAL A 76 9.84 3.37 3.16
CA VAL A 76 11.20 3.52 2.63
C VAL A 76 11.64 2.23 1.95
N SER A 77 12.60 2.31 1.04
CA SER A 77 13.36 1.16 0.60
C SER A 77 14.65 1.07 1.40
N SER A 78 14.96 -0.12 1.87
CA SER A 78 16.22 -0.40 2.56
C SER A 78 17.23 -0.90 1.54
N ASN A 79 18.42 -0.30 1.53
CA ASN A 79 19.50 -0.65 0.62
C ASN A 79 20.79 -0.86 1.43
N THR A 80 21.63 -1.76 0.93
CA THR A 80 22.98 -1.96 1.48
C THR A 80 23.99 -1.77 0.36
N THR A 81 24.96 -0.89 0.58
CA THR A 81 26.10 -0.71 -0.34
C THR A 81 27.41 -0.87 0.40
N LYS A 82 28.46 -1.31 -0.33
CA LYS A 82 29.80 -1.49 0.24
C LYS A 82 30.34 -0.22 0.91
N ASN A 83 30.01 0.96 0.35
CA ASN A 83 30.57 2.25 0.82
C ASN A 83 29.72 2.95 1.88
N LYS A 84 28.41 2.68 1.97
CA LYS A 84 27.47 3.39 2.86
C LYS A 84 26.83 2.49 3.92
N GLY A 85 27.13 1.16 3.89
CA GLY A 85 26.44 0.21 4.74
C GLY A 85 24.94 0.16 4.46
N TYR A 86 24.16 -0.08 5.50
CA TYR A 86 22.69 -0.09 5.44
C TYR A 86 22.17 1.35 5.52
N TYR A 87 21.26 1.70 4.59
CA TYR A 87 20.57 2.99 4.61
C TYR A 87 19.15 2.89 4.06
N ASP A 88 18.24 3.72 4.60
CA ASP A 88 16.87 3.86 4.16
C ASP A 88 16.72 5.03 3.19
N ARG A 89 16.12 4.78 2.01
CA ARG A 89 15.81 5.78 1.00
C ARG A 89 14.30 6.01 0.97
N ARG A 90 13.87 7.25 1.23
CA ARG A 90 12.49 7.67 1.12
C ARG A 90 12.03 7.65 -0.34
N TYR A 91 10.75 7.35 -0.56
CA TYR A 91 10.08 7.56 -1.83
C TYR A 91 9.68 9.03 -1.98
N LYS A 92 9.81 9.57 -3.20
CA LYS A 92 9.47 10.94 -3.54
C LYS A 92 8.19 10.97 -4.39
N PHE A 93 7.56 12.14 -4.48
CA PHE A 93 6.36 12.38 -5.29
C PHE A 93 6.57 12.16 -6.80
N ASP A 94 7.79 12.36 -7.29
CA ASP A 94 8.16 12.13 -8.68
C ASP A 94 8.49 10.65 -8.98
N GLU A 95 8.59 9.81 -7.95
CA GLU A 95 8.92 8.38 -8.08
C GLU A 95 7.68 7.49 -8.03
N ILE A 96 6.74 7.76 -7.08
CA ILE A 96 5.50 7.00 -6.87
C ILE A 96 4.36 7.93 -6.44
N GLU A 97 3.13 7.55 -6.73
CA GLU A 97 1.94 8.20 -6.21
C GLU A 97 1.50 7.61 -4.85
N GLY A 98 1.69 6.29 -4.66
CA GLY A 98 1.24 5.66 -3.41
C GLY A 98 1.80 4.28 -3.15
N PHE A 99 1.32 3.71 -2.04
CA PHE A 99 1.62 2.37 -1.56
C PHE A 99 0.35 1.52 -1.58
N LEU A 100 0.46 0.29 -2.11
CA LEU A 100 -0.52 -0.77 -1.95
C LEU A 100 0.05 -1.77 -0.96
N ALA A 101 -0.47 -1.78 0.26
CA ALA A 101 0.04 -2.61 1.34
C ALA A 101 -0.91 -3.78 1.61
N TYR A 102 -0.40 -5.01 1.50
CA TYR A 102 -1.17 -6.23 1.70
C TYR A 102 -0.90 -6.83 3.08
N CYS A 103 -1.96 -7.16 3.78
CA CYS A 103 -1.92 -7.91 5.05
C CYS A 103 -2.30 -9.35 4.79
N ILE A 104 -1.34 -10.27 4.90
CA ILE A 104 -1.53 -11.70 4.65
C ILE A 104 -2.55 -12.28 5.63
N GLU A 105 -2.47 -11.90 6.90
CA GLU A 105 -3.30 -12.45 7.97
C GLU A 105 -4.77 -12.03 7.87
N LEU A 106 -5.04 -10.85 7.32
CA LEU A 106 -6.40 -10.32 7.15
C LEU A 106 -6.93 -10.46 5.73
N ASP A 107 -6.09 -10.91 4.78
CA ASP A 107 -6.39 -10.99 3.35
C ASP A 107 -6.97 -9.66 2.81
N LYS A 108 -6.31 -8.54 3.14
CA LYS A 108 -6.76 -7.19 2.78
C LYS A 108 -5.65 -6.33 2.21
N VAL A 109 -6.01 -5.51 1.21
CA VAL A 109 -5.17 -4.47 0.64
C VAL A 109 -5.56 -3.10 1.20
N TYR A 110 -4.55 -2.32 1.57
CA TYR A 110 -4.68 -0.94 2.02
C TYR A 110 -3.95 -0.01 1.06
N LEU A 111 -4.56 1.14 0.76
CA LEU A 111 -3.99 2.17 -0.12
C LEU A 111 -3.64 3.41 0.68
N ALA A 112 -2.37 3.83 0.60
CA ALA A 112 -1.88 5.06 1.21
C ALA A 112 -1.11 5.89 0.19
N TRP A 113 -1.40 7.19 0.08
CA TRP A 113 -0.68 8.09 -0.83
C TRP A 113 0.69 8.46 -0.26
N VAL A 114 1.65 8.71 -1.14
CA VAL A 114 3.00 9.14 -0.72
C VAL A 114 2.97 10.49 0.02
N SER A 115 1.98 11.34 -0.27
CA SER A 115 1.75 12.64 0.37
C SER A 115 1.47 12.53 1.87
N GLU A 116 0.81 11.48 2.30
CA GLU A 116 0.42 11.24 3.69
C GLU A 116 1.38 10.30 4.43
N ALA A 117 2.34 9.71 3.69
CA ALA A 117 3.25 8.72 4.24
C ALA A 117 4.32 9.35 5.14
N PRO A 118 4.44 8.93 6.41
CA PRO A 118 5.52 9.36 7.28
C PRO A 118 6.85 8.79 6.80
N ARG A 119 7.95 9.36 7.28
CA ARG A 119 9.28 8.81 7.03
C ARG A 119 9.47 7.53 7.85
N GLY A 120 9.75 6.42 7.17
CA GLY A 120 10.15 5.16 7.80
C GLY A 120 9.05 4.11 7.85
N LYS A 121 8.02 4.29 8.64
CA LYS A 121 6.95 3.30 8.82
C LYS A 121 5.58 3.96 8.84
N PHE A 122 4.62 3.29 8.20
CA PHE A 122 3.20 3.62 8.25
C PHE A 122 2.51 2.70 9.25
N TYR A 123 1.71 3.29 10.14
CA TYR A 123 1.00 2.58 11.20
C TYR A 123 -0.50 2.75 11.00
N LEU A 124 -1.24 1.64 10.98
CA LEU A 124 -2.71 1.61 10.93
C LEU A 124 -3.23 0.83 12.13
N ARG A 125 -4.22 1.37 12.83
CA ARG A 125 -4.86 0.72 13.98
C ARG A 125 -6.17 0.07 13.58
N CYS A 126 -6.37 -1.17 14.05
CA CYS A 126 -7.61 -1.91 13.86
C CYS A 126 -8.73 -1.44 14.81
N HIS A 127 -8.35 -0.92 15.98
CA HIS A 127 -9.28 -0.54 17.06
C HIS A 127 -8.90 0.80 17.69
N GLU A 128 -9.85 1.40 18.39
CA GLU A 128 -9.60 2.62 19.18
C GLU A 128 -8.54 2.39 20.25
N THR A 129 -7.83 3.45 20.61
CA THR A 129 -6.79 3.40 21.64
C THR A 129 -7.39 3.37 23.03
N LYS A 130 -6.90 2.48 23.91
CA LYS A 130 -7.35 2.39 25.31
C LYS A 130 -7.13 3.67 26.11
N ASN A 131 -6.23 4.56 25.68
CA ASN A 131 -5.86 5.79 26.36
C ASN A 131 -6.49 7.06 25.78
N ASN A 132 -7.56 6.94 24.98
CA ASN A 132 -8.29 8.06 24.35
C ASN A 132 -7.41 9.03 23.51
N GLN A 133 -6.23 8.62 23.09
CA GLN A 133 -5.40 9.41 22.20
C GLN A 133 -6.05 9.46 20.80
N LYS A 134 -6.53 10.66 20.41
CA LYS A 134 -7.22 10.89 19.12
C LYS A 134 -6.34 11.57 18.07
N ARG A 135 -5.20 12.14 18.44
CA ARG A 135 -4.37 12.92 17.51
C ARG A 135 -3.42 12.03 16.72
N LYS A 136 -3.38 12.23 15.40
CA LYS A 136 -2.48 11.56 14.44
C LYS A 136 -2.60 10.04 14.40
N ILE A 137 -3.76 9.49 14.76
CA ILE A 137 -4.04 8.06 14.61
C ILE A 137 -4.67 7.85 13.25
N ARG A 138 -4.23 6.80 12.55
CA ARG A 138 -4.79 6.31 11.30
C ARG A 138 -5.45 4.98 11.58
N TYR A 139 -6.70 4.85 11.20
CA TYR A 139 -7.45 3.60 11.37
C TYR A 139 -7.48 2.80 10.08
N THR A 140 -7.46 1.47 10.18
CA THR A 140 -7.45 0.56 9.02
C THR A 140 -8.60 0.83 8.06
N HIS A 141 -9.82 1.07 8.58
CA HIS A 141 -11.02 1.31 7.78
C HIS A 141 -10.94 2.59 6.91
N GLU A 142 -10.04 3.53 7.24
CA GLU A 142 -9.81 4.76 6.45
C GLU A 142 -8.93 4.49 5.22
N TYR A 143 -8.17 3.39 5.23
CA TYR A 143 -7.17 3.04 4.21
C TYR A 143 -7.54 1.79 3.42
N GLU A 144 -8.68 1.17 3.68
CA GLU A 144 -9.16 0.04 2.88
C GLU A 144 -9.27 0.43 1.41
N LEU A 145 -8.87 -0.48 0.51
CA LEU A 145 -8.71 -0.22 -0.92
C LEU A 145 -10.00 0.39 -1.53
N ASP A 146 -11.16 -0.19 -1.26
CA ASP A 146 -12.43 0.27 -1.84
C ASP A 146 -12.79 1.70 -1.42
N LYS A 147 -12.57 2.04 -0.16
CA LYS A 147 -12.82 3.39 0.35
C LYS A 147 -11.89 4.41 -0.32
N ARG A 148 -10.60 4.10 -0.41
CA ARG A 148 -9.61 5.01 -1.03
C ARG A 148 -9.82 5.18 -2.53
N LEU A 149 -10.26 4.14 -3.22
CA LEU A 149 -10.65 4.22 -4.63
C LEU A 149 -11.92 5.06 -4.83
N ALA A 150 -12.89 4.97 -3.93
CA ALA A 150 -14.10 5.79 -3.98
C ALA A 150 -13.79 7.29 -3.75
N GLU A 151 -12.88 7.61 -2.83
CA GLU A 151 -12.40 8.99 -2.60
C GLU A 151 -11.73 9.53 -3.89
N LEU A 152 -10.83 8.76 -4.49
CA LEU A 152 -10.14 9.11 -5.73
C LEU A 152 -11.13 9.32 -6.90
N TYR A 153 -12.17 8.50 -7.00
CA TYR A 153 -13.24 8.66 -8.00
C TYR A 153 -14.02 9.97 -7.80
N GLY A 154 -14.31 10.33 -6.56
CA GLY A 154 -14.97 11.59 -6.21
C GLY A 154 -14.16 12.81 -6.64
N GLU A 155 -12.86 12.82 -6.40
CA GLU A 155 -11.92 13.88 -6.83
C GLU A 155 -11.88 13.97 -8.37
N PHE A 156 -11.75 12.86 -9.07
CA PHE A 156 -11.73 12.80 -10.53
C PHE A 156 -13.00 13.37 -11.16
N THR A 157 -14.18 13.03 -10.62
CA THR A 157 -15.46 13.54 -11.12
C THR A 157 -15.64 15.03 -10.86
N ALA A 158 -15.13 15.55 -9.77
CA ALA A 158 -15.14 16.98 -9.44
C ALA A 158 -14.27 17.79 -10.43
N ILE A 159 -13.08 17.33 -10.76
CA ILE A 159 -12.17 17.96 -11.73
C ILE A 159 -12.81 18.01 -13.11
N ASN A 160 -13.36 16.89 -13.60
CA ASN A 160 -14.01 16.82 -14.92
C ASN A 160 -15.25 17.73 -15.05
N LYS A 161 -15.97 17.98 -13.93
CA LYS A 161 -17.08 18.96 -13.93
C LYS A 161 -16.57 20.38 -14.13
N ILE A 162 -15.48 20.76 -13.48
CA ILE A 162 -14.88 22.09 -13.60
C ILE A 162 -14.41 22.34 -15.04
N GLU A 163 -13.70 21.39 -15.66
CA GLU A 163 -13.23 21.50 -17.05
C GLU A 163 -14.34 21.64 -18.09
N LYS A 164 -15.50 21.00 -17.84
CA LYS A 164 -16.68 21.15 -18.71
C LYS A 164 -17.41 22.49 -18.54
N THR A 165 -17.24 23.16 -17.41
CA THR A 165 -17.90 24.44 -17.13
C THR A 165 -17.09 25.63 -17.67
N VAL A 166 -15.79 25.43 -17.94
CA VAL A 166 -14.84 26.44 -18.43
C VAL A 166 -14.78 26.49 -19.98
N LYS A 167 -15.44 25.54 -20.66
CA LYS A 167 -15.63 25.53 -22.13
C LYS A 167 -17.00 26.10 -22.51
#